data_38dfd4abacc554d1aa4745e64e846bd2
#
_entry.id   38dfd4abacc554d1aa4745e64e846bd2
#
_cell.length_a   1.000
_cell.length_b   1.000
_cell.length_c   1.000
_cell.angle_alpha   90.00
_cell.angle_beta   90.00
_cell.angle_gamma   90.00
#
_symmetry.space_group_name_H-M   'P 1'
#
loop_
_entity.id
_entity.type
_entity.pdbx_description
1 polymer ?
#
loop_
_entity_poly.entity_id
_entity_poly.type
_entity_poly.pdbx_seq_one_letter_code
_entity_poly.pdbx_strand_id
1 'polypeptide(L)'
;MPWNYRPWGCGAGSRGSCNNGWIQFEICEDNLSNKSYFDAAYKEACELTAYLCKMYNLNPKGIVSFNGVNVPVILCHKDSSNLGLGSDHSDVYHWFNKYGKTMDNVRSDVAALMGSSSGDITPTPNIPSTSTYSSLGKGDEGPEVKQL
;
A
#
# COMPACT_ATOMS: atom_id res chain seq x y z
N MET A 1 -11.68 -5.32 -24.70
CA MET A 1 -10.25 -5.02 -24.82
C MET A 1 -9.59 -5.57 -23.59
N PRO A 2 -8.67 -6.53 -23.70
CA PRO A 2 -7.92 -6.94 -22.52
C PRO A 2 -7.00 -5.77 -22.15
N TRP A 3 -7.25 -5.18 -21.00
CA TRP A 3 -6.31 -4.30 -20.38
C TRP A 3 -5.11 -5.13 -19.94
N ASN A 4 -4.03 -5.09 -20.70
CA ASN A 4 -2.74 -5.60 -20.28
C ASN A 4 -2.05 -4.63 -19.30
N TYR A 5 -2.83 -3.96 -18.47
CA TYR A 5 -2.28 -3.20 -17.38
C TYR A 5 -1.85 -4.19 -16.30
N ARG A 6 -0.56 -4.43 -16.22
CA ARG A 6 0.02 -5.07 -15.05
C ARG A 6 0.30 -3.96 -14.06
N PRO A 7 -0.47 -3.87 -12.98
CA PRO A 7 -0.13 -2.91 -11.94
C PRO A 7 1.29 -3.21 -11.47
N TRP A 8 2.06 -2.20 -11.25
CA TRP A 8 3.31 -2.29 -10.51
C TRP A 8 2.97 -2.85 -9.15
N GLY A 9 3.52 -3.98 -8.82
CA GLY A 9 3.23 -4.68 -7.60
C GLY A 9 4.46 -5.47 -7.16
N CYS A 10 4.28 -6.35 -6.21
CA CYS A 10 5.39 -7.10 -5.63
C CYS A 10 6.10 -8.08 -6.58
N GLY A 11 5.73 -8.13 -7.87
CA GLY A 11 6.30 -9.09 -8.81
C GLY A 11 5.98 -10.54 -8.42
N ALA A 12 6.86 -11.47 -8.78
CA ALA A 12 6.69 -12.89 -8.49
C ALA A 12 7.93 -13.49 -7.84
N GLY A 13 7.72 -14.48 -7.00
CA GLY A 13 8.75 -15.29 -6.37
C GLY A 13 8.58 -16.77 -6.69
N SER A 14 9.33 -17.62 -6.00
CA SER A 14 9.35 -19.08 -6.23
C SER A 14 8.03 -19.79 -5.88
N ARG A 15 7.16 -19.15 -5.10
CA ARG A 15 5.86 -19.70 -4.64
C ARG A 15 4.67 -19.02 -5.28
N GLY A 16 4.89 -18.06 -6.19
CA GLY A 16 3.82 -17.30 -6.84
C GLY A 16 3.95 -15.80 -6.66
N SER A 17 2.81 -15.11 -6.62
CA SER A 17 2.79 -13.65 -6.58
C SER A 17 1.63 -13.13 -5.76
N CYS A 18 1.92 -12.19 -4.84
CA CYS A 18 0.90 -11.37 -4.17
C CYS A 18 0.21 -10.36 -5.11
N ASN A 19 0.58 -10.26 -6.38
CA ASN A 19 -0.18 -9.48 -7.37
C ASN A 19 -1.59 -10.03 -7.61
N ASN A 20 -1.84 -11.28 -7.22
CA ASN A 20 -3.13 -11.93 -7.42
C ASN A 20 -3.91 -12.04 -6.12
N GLY A 21 -5.03 -11.33 -6.03
CA GLY A 21 -5.94 -11.42 -4.87
C GLY A 21 -5.54 -10.56 -3.67
N TRP A 22 -4.55 -9.68 -3.81
CA TRP A 22 -4.11 -8.74 -2.79
C TRP A 22 -4.33 -7.30 -3.24
N ILE A 23 -4.71 -6.43 -2.31
CA ILE A 23 -4.77 -5.00 -2.55
C ILE A 23 -3.37 -4.44 -2.38
N GLN A 24 -2.92 -3.62 -3.32
CA GLN A 24 -1.58 -3.05 -3.32
C GLN A 24 -1.65 -1.55 -3.56
N PHE A 25 -0.77 -0.80 -2.94
CA PHE A 25 -0.55 0.62 -3.19
C PHE A 25 0.92 0.96 -2.94
N GLU A 26 1.38 1.99 -3.58
CA GLU A 26 2.72 2.53 -3.43
C GLU A 26 2.71 3.71 -2.46
N ILE A 27 3.77 3.84 -1.67
CA ILE A 27 3.97 4.97 -0.77
C ILE A 27 5.05 5.86 -1.39
N CYS A 28 4.65 7.08 -1.77
CA CYS A 28 5.59 8.03 -2.36
C CYS A 28 6.67 8.42 -1.36
N GLU A 29 7.91 8.25 -1.75
CA GLU A 29 9.08 8.61 -0.96
C GLU A 29 9.60 9.99 -1.35
N ASP A 30 10.27 10.65 -0.40
CA ASP A 30 11.14 11.79 -0.67
C ASP A 30 12.58 11.30 -0.92
N ASN A 31 13.57 12.17 -0.70
CA ASN A 31 15.00 11.78 -0.75
C ASN A 31 15.45 11.00 0.51
N LEU A 32 14.52 10.44 1.29
CA LEU A 32 14.71 9.66 2.52
C LEU A 32 15.36 10.45 3.68
N SER A 33 15.34 11.77 3.67
CA SER A 33 15.97 12.60 4.69
C SER A 33 15.01 13.47 5.49
N ASN A 34 13.77 13.61 5.07
CA ASN A 34 12.78 14.45 5.73
C ASN A 34 11.87 13.64 6.64
N LYS A 35 12.13 13.75 7.96
CA LYS A 35 11.32 13.02 8.94
C LYS A 35 9.86 13.46 8.97
N SER A 36 9.58 14.76 8.79
CA SER A 36 8.18 15.23 8.78
C SER A 36 7.40 14.68 7.60
N TYR A 37 8.05 14.57 6.44
CA TYR A 37 7.44 13.92 5.27
C TYR A 37 7.19 12.44 5.54
N PHE A 38 8.19 11.73 6.11
CA PHE A 38 8.03 10.33 6.49
C PHE A 38 6.85 10.14 7.46
N ASP A 39 6.77 10.94 8.54
CA ASP A 39 5.71 10.81 9.53
C ASP A 39 4.33 11.01 8.90
N ALA A 40 4.19 11.97 7.98
CA ALA A 40 2.95 12.21 7.24
C ALA A 40 2.60 11.03 6.32
N ALA A 41 3.54 10.58 5.49
CA ALA A 41 3.33 9.46 4.57
C ALA A 41 3.02 8.15 5.31
N TYR A 42 3.72 7.88 6.41
CA TYR A 42 3.47 6.72 7.27
C TYR A 42 2.05 6.76 7.87
N LYS A 43 1.64 7.92 8.37
CA LYS A 43 0.29 8.12 8.92
C LYS A 43 -0.77 7.85 7.87
N GLU A 44 -0.68 8.45 6.69
CA GLU A 44 -1.60 8.24 5.57
C GLU A 44 -1.66 6.77 5.13
N ALA A 45 -0.51 6.10 5.04
CA ALA A 45 -0.46 4.68 4.70
C ALA A 45 -1.19 3.82 5.74
N CYS A 46 -1.01 4.10 7.05
CA CYS A 46 -1.72 3.40 8.12
C CYS A 46 -3.24 3.68 8.08
N GLU A 47 -3.66 4.92 7.83
CA GLU A 47 -5.07 5.30 7.73
C GLU A 47 -5.76 4.65 6.53
N LEU A 48 -5.13 4.66 5.35
CA LEU A 48 -5.62 3.95 4.16
C LEU A 48 -5.74 2.45 4.44
N THR A 49 -4.71 1.86 5.05
CA THR A 49 -4.73 0.43 5.38
C THR A 49 -5.82 0.08 6.38
N ALA A 50 -6.05 0.92 7.40
CA ALA A 50 -7.13 0.73 8.36
C ALA A 50 -8.51 0.83 7.69
N TYR A 51 -8.69 1.77 6.77
CA TYR A 51 -9.91 1.89 5.97
C TYR A 51 -10.16 0.62 5.14
N LEU A 52 -9.14 0.12 4.44
CA LEU A 52 -9.24 -1.10 3.65
C LEU A 52 -9.54 -2.32 4.52
N CYS A 53 -8.88 -2.45 5.67
CA CYS A 53 -9.13 -3.54 6.62
C CYS A 53 -10.58 -3.51 7.13
N LYS A 54 -11.14 -2.35 7.42
CA LYS A 54 -12.56 -2.20 7.79
C LYS A 54 -13.50 -2.58 6.64
N MET A 55 -13.22 -2.06 5.44
CA MET A 55 -14.05 -2.30 4.26
C MET A 55 -14.17 -3.80 3.93
N TYR A 56 -13.07 -4.53 4.06
CA TYR A 56 -13.01 -5.95 3.72
C TYR A 56 -13.07 -6.89 4.93
N ASN A 57 -13.35 -6.36 6.12
CA ASN A 57 -13.39 -7.11 7.39
C ASN A 57 -12.12 -7.94 7.64
N LEU A 58 -10.96 -7.33 7.45
CA LEU A 58 -9.66 -7.96 7.62
C LEU A 58 -9.11 -7.72 9.03
N ASN A 59 -8.48 -8.74 9.62
CA ASN A 59 -7.73 -8.58 10.86
C ASN A 59 -6.32 -8.06 10.56
N PRO A 60 -5.94 -6.85 10.97
CA PRO A 60 -4.63 -6.27 10.66
C PRO A 60 -3.44 -7.05 11.22
N LYS A 61 -3.66 -7.83 12.29
CA LYS A 61 -2.65 -8.73 12.89
C LYS A 61 -2.86 -10.19 12.48
N GLY A 62 -3.76 -10.45 11.55
CA GLY A 62 -4.09 -11.78 11.09
C GLY A 62 -3.03 -12.38 10.18
N ILE A 63 -3.15 -13.69 10.02
CA ILE A 63 -2.35 -14.50 9.10
C ILE A 63 -3.32 -15.30 8.25
N VAL A 64 -3.06 -15.38 6.96
CA VAL A 64 -3.84 -16.18 6.01
C VAL A 64 -2.94 -17.21 5.34
N SER A 65 -3.51 -18.33 4.92
CA SER A 65 -2.80 -19.30 4.09
C SER A 65 -2.94 -18.89 2.63
N PHE A 66 -1.82 -18.71 1.95
CA PHE A 66 -1.78 -18.36 0.53
C PHE A 66 -0.62 -19.09 -0.14
N ASN A 67 -0.90 -19.83 -1.23
CA ASN A 67 0.09 -20.63 -1.96
C ASN A 67 0.94 -21.56 -1.05
N GLY A 68 0.32 -22.14 -0.03
CA GLY A 68 0.98 -23.08 0.88
C GLY A 68 1.90 -22.43 1.94
N VAL A 69 1.85 -21.11 2.10
CA VAL A 69 2.58 -20.39 3.15
C VAL A 69 1.63 -19.57 4.02
N ASN A 70 2.03 -19.35 5.25
CA ASN A 70 1.35 -18.44 6.16
C ASN A 70 1.82 -17.01 5.89
N VAL A 71 0.88 -16.16 5.49
CA VAL A 71 1.16 -14.79 5.05
C VAL A 71 0.45 -13.81 5.98
N PRO A 72 1.12 -12.79 6.53
CA PRO A 72 0.46 -11.72 7.25
C PRO A 72 -0.56 -11.01 6.36
N VAL A 73 -1.71 -10.62 6.93
CA VAL A 73 -2.75 -9.87 6.21
C VAL A 73 -2.23 -8.53 5.70
N ILE A 74 -1.35 -7.89 6.47
CA ILE A 74 -0.62 -6.68 6.03
C ILE A 74 0.85 -7.04 5.87
N LEU A 75 1.37 -6.90 4.67
CA LEU A 75 2.78 -7.16 4.35
C LEU A 75 3.30 -6.11 3.37
N CYS A 76 4.61 -5.93 3.37
CA CYS A 76 5.30 -5.08 2.40
C CYS A 76 5.94 -5.94 1.29
N HIS A 77 6.55 -5.28 0.29
CA HIS A 77 7.21 -5.97 -0.81
C HIS A 77 8.31 -6.91 -0.29
N LYS A 78 9.15 -6.45 0.65
CA LYS A 78 10.20 -7.30 1.24
C LYS A 78 9.64 -8.50 1.98
N ASP A 79 8.52 -8.38 2.69
CA ASP A 79 7.86 -9.51 3.32
C ASP A 79 7.41 -10.54 2.26
N SER A 80 6.79 -10.07 1.17
CA SER A 80 6.35 -10.95 0.07
C SER A 80 7.54 -11.65 -0.61
N SER A 81 8.63 -10.95 -0.81
CA SER A 81 9.88 -11.51 -1.34
C SER A 81 10.43 -12.61 -0.44
N ASN A 82 10.52 -12.37 0.87
CA ASN A 82 11.03 -13.34 1.85
C ASN A 82 10.17 -14.61 1.92
N LEU A 83 8.87 -14.49 1.62
CA LEU A 83 7.94 -15.62 1.55
C LEU A 83 7.95 -16.34 0.20
N GLY A 84 8.70 -15.84 -0.77
CA GLY A 84 8.73 -16.37 -2.14
C GLY A 84 7.49 -15.98 -2.97
N LEU A 85 6.80 -14.91 -2.58
CA LEU A 85 5.57 -14.41 -3.21
C LEU A 85 5.76 -13.05 -3.89
N GLY A 86 6.97 -12.56 -3.98
CA GLY A 86 7.34 -11.31 -4.61
C GLY A 86 8.77 -11.33 -5.14
N SER A 87 9.11 -10.38 -6.02
CA SER A 87 10.46 -10.15 -6.48
C SER A 87 11.34 -9.57 -5.35
N ASP A 88 12.66 -9.62 -5.52
CA ASP A 88 13.58 -9.13 -4.49
C ASP A 88 13.67 -7.59 -4.52
N HIS A 89 12.99 -6.97 -3.55
CA HIS A 89 13.01 -5.53 -3.29
C HIS A 89 13.02 -5.28 -1.78
N SER A 90 13.46 -4.10 -1.37
CA SER A 90 13.60 -3.74 0.04
C SER A 90 12.44 -2.91 0.61
N ASP A 91 11.45 -2.55 -0.24
CA ASP A 91 10.32 -1.71 0.17
C ASP A 91 9.46 -2.45 1.21
N VAL A 92 9.13 -1.85 2.26
CA VAL A 92 9.32 -0.46 2.73
C VAL A 92 10.51 -0.35 3.71
N TYR A 93 11.23 -1.45 4.00
CA TYR A 93 12.22 -1.51 5.06
C TYR A 93 13.40 -0.55 4.86
N HIS A 94 13.82 -0.29 3.62
CA HIS A 94 14.90 0.66 3.34
C HIS A 94 14.59 2.07 3.86
N TRP A 95 13.31 2.45 3.94
CA TRP A 95 12.86 3.75 4.43
C TRP A 95 12.37 3.69 5.88
N PHE A 96 11.50 2.74 6.20
CA PHE A 96 10.88 2.61 7.52
C PHE A 96 11.90 2.39 8.63
N ASN A 97 12.88 1.51 8.42
CA ASN A 97 13.92 1.24 9.41
C ASN A 97 14.75 2.48 9.75
N LYS A 98 14.92 3.40 8.81
CA LYS A 98 15.65 4.66 9.03
C LYS A 98 15.00 5.53 10.11
N TYR A 99 13.69 5.41 10.26
CA TYR A 99 12.91 6.15 11.27
C TYR A 99 12.36 5.23 12.39
N GLY A 100 12.93 4.05 12.54
CA GLY A 100 12.60 3.13 13.64
C GLY A 100 11.22 2.48 13.51
N LYS A 101 10.66 2.40 12.31
CA LYS A 101 9.37 1.73 12.04
C LYS A 101 9.60 0.37 11.39
N THR A 102 8.75 -0.58 11.77
CA THR A 102 8.71 -1.94 11.23
C THR A 102 7.30 -2.28 10.75
N MET A 103 7.14 -3.39 10.04
CA MET A 103 5.81 -3.86 9.65
C MET A 103 4.95 -4.27 10.87
N ASP A 104 5.57 -4.65 12.00
CA ASP A 104 4.82 -4.90 13.24
C ASP A 104 4.27 -3.60 13.85
N ASN A 105 4.99 -2.49 13.71
CA ASN A 105 4.46 -1.17 14.05
C ASN A 105 3.27 -0.81 13.16
N VAL A 106 3.37 -1.02 11.85
CA VAL A 106 2.25 -0.80 10.91
C VAL A 106 1.02 -1.60 11.32
N ARG A 107 1.16 -2.90 11.54
CA ARG A 107 0.05 -3.78 11.96
C ARG A 107 -0.59 -3.32 13.28
N SER A 108 0.23 -2.86 14.22
CA SER A 108 -0.23 -2.37 15.52
C SER A 108 -0.91 -1.01 15.43
N ASP A 109 -0.34 -0.08 14.66
CA ASP A 109 -0.89 1.26 14.45
C ASP A 109 -2.22 1.18 13.67
N VAL A 110 -2.30 0.32 12.65
CA VAL A 110 -3.55 0.04 11.92
C VAL A 110 -4.62 -0.57 12.85
N ALA A 111 -4.25 -1.52 13.70
CA ALA A 111 -5.19 -2.11 14.66
C ALA A 111 -5.72 -1.05 15.65
N ALA A 112 -4.86 -0.14 16.11
CA ALA A 112 -5.26 0.96 16.98
C ALA A 112 -6.24 1.91 16.28
N LEU A 113 -5.99 2.27 15.02
CA LEU A 113 -6.88 3.10 14.21
C LEU A 113 -8.24 2.42 13.96
N MET A 114 -8.29 1.10 13.86
CA MET A 114 -9.53 0.36 13.72
C MET A 114 -10.32 0.31 15.04
N GLY A 115 -9.66 0.23 16.17
CA GLY A 115 -10.29 0.20 17.50
C GLY A 115 -10.72 1.59 18.02
N SER A 116 -10.11 2.65 17.55
CA SER A 116 -10.40 4.03 17.97
C SER A 116 -11.69 4.62 17.35
N SER A 117 -12.36 3.88 16.46
CA SER A 117 -13.52 4.39 15.72
C SER A 117 -14.83 4.14 16.46
N SER A 118 -15.03 4.85 17.58
CA SER A 118 -16.37 5.16 18.11
C SER A 118 -16.85 6.54 17.60
N GLY A 119 -16.24 7.08 16.58
CA GLY A 119 -16.59 8.35 15.94
C GLY A 119 -16.50 8.18 14.42
N ASP A 120 -17.58 8.51 13.79
CA ASP A 120 -17.83 8.59 12.36
C ASP A 120 -16.63 9.16 11.58
N ILE A 121 -15.73 8.29 11.10
CA ILE A 121 -14.82 8.63 10.03
C ILE A 121 -15.46 8.07 8.76
N THR A 122 -16.51 8.71 8.28
CA THR A 122 -16.74 8.76 6.86
C THR A 122 -15.61 9.65 6.32
N PRO A 123 -14.63 9.12 5.60
CA PRO A 123 -13.81 9.97 4.76
C PRO A 123 -14.80 10.50 3.72
N THR A 124 -15.24 11.72 3.88
CA THR A 124 -15.83 12.44 2.78
C THR A 124 -14.68 12.57 1.78
N PRO A 125 -14.70 11.87 0.65
CA PRO A 125 -13.73 12.14 -0.37
C PRO A 125 -13.99 13.60 -0.73
N ASN A 126 -13.05 14.47 -0.40
CA ASN A 126 -13.02 15.81 -0.96
C ASN A 126 -12.62 15.63 -2.42
N ILE A 127 -13.56 15.08 -3.20
CA ILE A 127 -13.47 15.05 -4.64
C ILE A 127 -13.65 16.51 -5.03
N PRO A 128 -12.61 17.18 -5.55
CA PRO A 128 -12.77 18.50 -6.11
C PRO A 128 -13.91 18.40 -7.11
N SER A 129 -14.91 19.26 -6.96
CA SER A 129 -16.07 19.31 -7.84
C SER A 129 -15.65 19.11 -9.29
N THR A 130 -16.24 18.14 -9.93
CA THR A 130 -15.98 17.60 -11.26
C THR A 130 -16.11 18.58 -12.42
N SER A 131 -15.67 19.81 -12.30
CA SER A 131 -15.75 20.76 -13.41
C SER A 131 -14.47 20.83 -14.27
N THR A 132 -13.42 20.07 -13.96
CA THR A 132 -12.14 20.20 -14.68
C THR A 132 -11.71 18.96 -15.47
N TYR A 133 -12.46 17.87 -15.42
CA TYR A 133 -12.11 16.64 -16.17
C TYR A 133 -12.80 16.51 -17.54
N SER A 134 -13.61 17.47 -17.95
CA SER A 134 -14.31 17.40 -19.24
C SER A 134 -13.51 17.94 -20.44
N SER A 135 -12.25 18.32 -20.26
CA SER A 135 -11.46 18.93 -21.33
C SER A 135 -10.15 18.23 -21.68
N LEU A 136 -9.91 17.02 -21.19
CA LEU A 136 -8.82 16.22 -21.74
C LEU A 136 -9.28 15.64 -23.08
N GLY A 137 -8.98 16.39 -24.14
CA GLY A 137 -9.17 15.96 -25.52
C GLY A 137 -8.33 14.72 -25.82
N LYS A 138 -8.83 13.89 -26.72
CA LYS A 138 -8.07 12.81 -27.35
C LYS A 138 -6.72 13.38 -27.87
N GLY A 139 -5.62 13.03 -27.23
CA GLY A 139 -4.29 13.35 -27.73
C GLY A 139 -3.29 13.93 -26.74
N ASP A 140 -3.66 14.20 -25.49
CA ASP A 140 -2.67 14.58 -24.47
C ASP A 140 -2.02 13.33 -23.90
N GLU A 141 -0.85 13.00 -24.41
CA GLU A 141 0.06 12.07 -23.74
C GLU A 141 0.56 12.79 -22.48
N GLY A 142 0.11 12.34 -21.33
CA GLY A 142 0.60 12.82 -20.05
C GLY A 142 2.11 12.68 -19.92
N PRO A 143 2.78 13.45 -19.04
CA PRO A 143 4.21 13.39 -18.89
C PRO A 143 4.67 11.96 -18.58
N GLU A 144 5.62 11.47 -19.39
CA GLU A 144 6.30 10.20 -19.13
C GLU A 144 6.86 10.21 -17.71
N VAL A 145 6.35 9.32 -16.86
CA VAL A 145 6.99 9.02 -15.58
C VAL A 145 8.27 8.25 -15.91
N LYS A 146 9.39 8.95 -15.98
CA LYS A 146 10.68 8.29 -16.07
C LYS A 146 10.98 7.59 -14.77
N GLN A 147 11.10 6.28 -14.86
CA GLN A 147 11.69 5.48 -13.78
C GLN A 147 13.14 5.90 -13.54
N LEU A 148 13.46 6.14 -12.31
CA LEU A 148 14.83 6.06 -11.80
C LEU A 148 15.00 4.73 -11.07
#